data_56154611e78cb2030819f110dbadaedb
#
_entry.id   56154611e78cb2030819f110dbadaedb
#
_cell.length_a   1.000
_cell.length_b   1.000
_cell.length_c   1.000
_cell.angle_alpha   90.00
_cell.angle_beta   90.00
_cell.angle_gamma   90.00
#
_symmetry.space_group_name_H-M   'P 1'
#
loop_
_entity.id
_entity.type
_entity.pdbx_description
1 polymer ?
#
loop_
_entity_poly.entity_id
_entity_poly.type
_entity_poly.pdbx_seq_one_letter_code
_entity_poly.pdbx_strand_id
1 'polypeptide(L)'
;ASDVYKRQGVEYEYMLLYWLFFRVIFRHGEFADYARFASQLELLPENLLQAKRQFDPRADSIAAQYHDCDYMMWIGGAEMWGEVYLFSMCILEEMQWKRTKSVSSAEFFHGTLELLEKEVPLFLVKGEGRCRALDERVERFAEKITDHLVVIDPRDYPLNGIDDAFRWIMAPCVVSTLLVDRLAAHFEHYTGHDLNIRRYYRQFDY
;
A
#
# COMPACT_ATOMS: atom_id res chain seq x y z
N ALA A 1 0.80 9.79 -23.20
CA ALA A 1 0.05 9.33 -22.03
C ALA A 1 0.95 8.71 -20.97
N SER A 2 1.89 7.83 -21.34
CA SER A 2 2.83 7.20 -20.37
C SER A 2 3.72 8.21 -19.63
N ASP A 3 4.08 9.33 -20.28
CA ASP A 3 4.90 10.38 -19.66
C ASP A 3 4.15 11.23 -18.63
N VAL A 4 2.83 11.35 -18.78
CA VAL A 4 1.99 12.07 -17.81
C VAL A 4 1.90 11.27 -16.51
N TYR A 5 1.72 9.96 -16.61
CA TYR A 5 1.68 9.06 -15.44
C TYR A 5 3.03 8.97 -14.71
N LYS A 6 4.14 9.07 -15.41
CA LYS A 6 5.49 9.09 -14.79
C LYS A 6 5.81 10.39 -14.04
N ARG A 7 5.05 11.47 -14.27
CA ARG A 7 5.28 12.81 -13.69
C ARG A 7 4.29 13.21 -12.62
N GLN A 8 3.15 12.54 -12.51
CA GLN A 8 2.15 12.78 -11.47
C GLN A 8 2.27 11.70 -10.42
N GLY A 9 2.72 12.09 -9.23
CA GLY A 9 2.71 11.19 -8.09
C GLY A 9 1.29 10.91 -7.61
N VAL A 10 1.05 9.71 -7.12
CA VAL A 10 -0.22 9.26 -6.51
C VAL A 10 -0.68 10.23 -5.42
N GLU A 11 0.26 10.86 -4.73
CA GLU A 11 0.00 11.85 -3.67
C GLU A 11 -0.92 13.00 -4.11
N TYR A 12 -0.79 13.47 -5.33
CA TYR A 12 -1.63 14.58 -5.83
C TYR A 12 -3.08 14.16 -6.06
N GLU A 13 -3.31 12.95 -6.52
CA GLU A 13 -4.66 12.40 -6.66
C GLU A 13 -5.33 12.24 -5.29
N TYR A 14 -4.61 11.68 -4.31
CA TYR A 14 -5.09 11.59 -2.93
C TYR A 14 -5.38 12.95 -2.32
N MET A 15 -4.49 13.93 -2.47
CA MET A 15 -4.69 15.29 -1.95
C MET A 15 -5.93 15.95 -2.54
N LEU A 16 -6.11 15.87 -3.86
CA LEU A 16 -7.29 16.44 -4.54
C LEU A 16 -8.60 15.80 -4.05
N LEU A 17 -8.61 14.47 -3.93
CA LEU A 17 -9.76 13.73 -3.42
C LEU A 17 -10.05 14.07 -1.96
N TYR A 18 -9.04 14.16 -1.12
CA TYR A 18 -9.20 14.52 0.29
C TYR A 18 -9.74 15.96 0.45
N TRP A 19 -9.18 16.95 -0.27
CA TRP A 19 -9.71 18.31 -0.24
C TRP A 19 -11.17 18.36 -0.68
N LEU A 20 -11.53 17.66 -1.75
CA LEU A 20 -12.88 17.64 -2.27
C LEU A 20 -13.85 16.96 -1.28
N PHE A 21 -13.58 15.73 -0.90
CA PHE A 21 -14.49 14.94 -0.05
C PHE A 21 -14.65 15.54 1.34
N PHE A 22 -13.56 15.90 2.00
CA PHE A 22 -13.66 16.49 3.33
C PHE A 22 -14.25 17.90 3.30
N ARG A 23 -14.13 18.63 2.18
CA ARG A 23 -14.85 19.89 1.99
C ARG A 23 -16.36 19.66 1.89
N VAL A 24 -16.79 18.65 1.20
CA VAL A 24 -18.22 18.28 1.11
C VAL A 24 -18.74 17.90 2.50
N ILE A 25 -18.04 17.02 3.20
CA ILE A 25 -18.40 16.57 4.57
C ILE A 25 -18.50 17.78 5.52
N PHE A 26 -17.53 18.70 5.47
CA PHE A 26 -17.53 19.93 6.25
C PHE A 26 -18.76 20.80 5.94
N ARG A 27 -19.15 20.93 4.65
CA ARG A 27 -20.33 21.71 4.24
C ARG A 27 -21.64 21.11 4.75
N HIS A 28 -21.67 19.83 5.04
CA HIS A 28 -22.82 19.16 5.65
C HIS A 28 -22.82 19.23 7.19
N GLY A 29 -21.90 20.00 7.80
CA GLY A 29 -21.83 20.20 9.25
C GLY A 29 -21.05 19.13 10.00
N GLU A 30 -20.47 18.20 9.29
CA GLU A 30 -19.57 17.16 9.81
C GLU A 30 -18.11 17.65 9.72
N PHE A 31 -17.17 16.99 10.39
CA PHE A 31 -15.73 17.26 10.29
C PHE A 31 -15.35 18.76 10.48
N ALA A 32 -15.62 19.30 11.66
CA ALA A 32 -15.35 20.71 12.01
C ALA A 32 -13.87 21.13 11.81
N ASP A 33 -12.94 20.17 11.91
CA ASP A 33 -11.48 20.38 11.77
C ASP A 33 -11.00 20.53 10.32
N TYR A 34 -11.89 20.65 9.33
CA TYR A 34 -11.53 20.69 7.92
C TYR A 34 -10.44 21.72 7.58
N ALA A 35 -10.50 22.95 8.12
CA ALA A 35 -9.51 23.98 7.82
C ALA A 35 -8.10 23.57 8.29
N ARG A 36 -8.00 22.98 9.47
CA ARG A 36 -6.74 22.46 10.03
C ARG A 36 -6.23 21.26 9.23
N PHE A 37 -7.12 20.32 8.91
CA PHE A 37 -6.81 19.19 8.05
C PHE A 37 -6.29 19.64 6.67
N ALA A 38 -6.99 20.57 6.02
CA ALA A 38 -6.62 21.05 4.68
C ALA A 38 -5.26 21.76 4.66
N SER A 39 -4.93 22.54 5.70
CA SER A 39 -3.61 23.18 5.81
C SER A 39 -2.48 22.17 6.06
N GLN A 40 -2.73 21.12 6.84
CA GLN A 40 -1.74 20.08 7.10
C GLN A 40 -1.55 19.15 5.90
N LEU A 41 -2.57 18.97 5.07
CA LEU A 41 -2.46 18.20 3.83
C LEU A 41 -1.43 18.79 2.86
N GLU A 42 -1.16 20.11 2.92
CA GLU A 42 -0.12 20.77 2.12
C GLU A 42 1.30 20.29 2.48
N LEU A 43 1.48 19.73 3.67
CA LEU A 43 2.77 19.16 4.14
C LEU A 43 2.98 17.72 3.64
N LEU A 44 1.95 17.08 3.11
CA LEU A 44 1.99 15.66 2.75
C LEU A 44 3.06 15.35 1.69
N PRO A 45 3.25 16.09 0.58
CA PRO A 45 4.24 15.75 -0.44
C PRO A 45 5.67 15.64 0.08
N GLU A 46 6.09 16.56 0.95
CA GLU A 46 7.43 16.50 1.54
C GLU A 46 7.58 15.30 2.49
N ASN A 47 6.55 15.01 3.30
CA ASN A 47 6.54 13.84 4.17
C ASN A 47 6.60 12.53 3.37
N LEU A 48 5.88 12.45 2.25
CA LEU A 48 5.91 11.26 1.37
C LEU A 48 7.28 11.09 0.71
N LEU A 49 7.92 12.18 0.31
CA LEU A 49 9.29 12.13 -0.22
C LEU A 49 10.29 11.60 0.83
N GLN A 50 10.15 12.01 2.08
CA GLN A 50 10.96 11.49 3.19
C GLN A 50 10.68 10.01 3.46
N ALA A 51 9.41 9.61 3.52
CA ALA A 51 9.01 8.22 3.68
C ALA A 51 9.56 7.33 2.53
N LYS A 52 9.47 7.80 1.31
CA LYS A 52 10.04 7.15 0.11
C LYS A 52 11.53 6.89 0.26
N ARG A 53 12.30 7.92 0.65
CA ARG A 53 13.75 7.80 0.86
C ARG A 53 14.11 6.84 1.99
N GLN A 54 13.34 6.88 3.08
CA GLN A 54 13.54 6.01 4.23
C GLN A 54 13.23 4.54 3.90
N PHE A 55 12.19 4.29 3.11
CA PHE A 55 11.77 2.94 2.73
C PHE A 55 12.65 2.31 1.64
N ASP A 56 13.30 3.10 0.81
CA ASP A 56 14.03 2.64 -0.39
C ASP A 56 15.00 1.48 -0.14
N PRO A 57 15.89 1.52 0.87
CA PRO A 57 16.78 0.38 1.16
C PRO A 57 16.02 -0.89 1.59
N ARG A 58 14.89 -0.72 2.28
CA ARG A 58 14.04 -1.84 2.68
C ARG A 58 13.28 -2.41 1.48
N ALA A 59 12.79 -1.58 0.59
CA ALA A 59 12.15 -2.00 -0.66
C ALA A 59 13.11 -2.80 -1.53
N ASP A 60 14.36 -2.37 -1.64
CA ASP A 60 15.43 -3.10 -2.32
C ASP A 60 15.63 -4.50 -1.72
N SER A 61 15.79 -4.59 -0.40
CA SER A 61 15.97 -5.86 0.31
C SER A 61 14.77 -6.80 0.14
N ILE A 62 13.55 -6.27 0.22
CA ILE A 62 12.32 -7.05 0.01
C ILE A 62 12.29 -7.60 -1.42
N ALA A 63 12.50 -6.77 -2.42
CA ALA A 63 12.47 -7.20 -3.81
C ALA A 63 13.60 -8.19 -4.12
N ALA A 64 14.81 -7.96 -3.62
CA ALA A 64 15.92 -8.90 -3.76
C ALA A 64 15.58 -10.29 -3.21
N GLN A 65 14.89 -10.35 -2.07
CA GLN A 65 14.53 -11.60 -1.41
C GLN A 65 13.35 -12.33 -2.08
N TYR A 66 12.36 -11.60 -2.60
CA TYR A 66 11.08 -12.20 -2.99
C TYR A 66 10.74 -12.09 -4.49
N HIS A 67 11.61 -11.49 -5.31
CA HIS A 67 11.34 -11.33 -6.74
C HIS A 67 11.13 -12.67 -7.49
N ASP A 68 11.72 -13.76 -7.04
CA ASP A 68 11.59 -15.09 -7.66
C ASP A 68 10.50 -15.97 -7.03
N CYS A 69 9.80 -15.48 -6.01
CA CYS A 69 8.73 -16.27 -5.39
C CYS A 69 7.59 -16.52 -6.38
N ASP A 70 7.13 -17.77 -6.44
CA ASP A 70 6.01 -18.19 -7.29
C ASP A 70 4.66 -17.72 -6.76
N TYR A 71 4.53 -17.58 -5.46
CA TYR A 71 3.30 -17.21 -4.77
C TYR A 71 3.59 -16.36 -3.54
N MET A 72 2.77 -15.35 -3.30
CA MET A 72 2.83 -14.50 -2.10
C MET A 72 1.45 -14.04 -1.67
N MET A 73 1.30 -13.85 -0.36
CA MET A 73 0.06 -13.36 0.24
C MET A 73 0.19 -11.90 0.62
N TRP A 74 -0.85 -11.10 0.31
CA TRP A 74 -0.90 -9.66 0.60
C TRP A 74 -2.14 -9.37 1.44
N ILE A 75 -1.94 -8.84 2.64
CA ILE A 75 -3.01 -8.66 3.63
C ILE A 75 -3.00 -7.22 4.14
N GLY A 76 -4.17 -6.63 4.26
CA GLY A 76 -4.35 -5.34 4.91
C GLY A 76 -5.82 -5.06 5.17
N GLY A 77 -6.10 -4.45 6.32
CA GLY A 77 -7.46 -4.17 6.74
C GLY A 77 -7.95 -2.78 6.41
N ALA A 78 -9.26 -2.60 6.43
CA ALA A 78 -9.95 -1.32 6.37
C ALA A 78 -9.35 -0.34 5.34
N GLU A 79 -8.79 0.77 5.81
CA GLU A 79 -8.23 1.82 4.97
C GLU A 79 -7.05 1.36 4.10
N MET A 80 -6.36 0.28 4.46
CA MET A 80 -5.22 -0.26 3.69
C MET A 80 -5.66 -1.24 2.60
N TRP A 81 -6.90 -1.73 2.62
CA TRP A 81 -7.35 -2.74 1.67
C TRP A 81 -7.22 -2.29 0.22
N GLY A 82 -7.52 -1.03 -0.09
CA GLY A 82 -7.40 -0.47 -1.43
C GLY A 82 -5.96 -0.56 -1.96
N GLU A 83 -4.98 -0.21 -1.15
CA GLU A 83 -3.57 -0.23 -1.51
C GLU A 83 -3.01 -1.64 -1.66
N VAL A 84 -3.41 -2.54 -0.76
CA VAL A 84 -3.05 -3.97 -0.84
C VAL A 84 -3.59 -4.58 -2.13
N TYR A 85 -4.87 -4.34 -2.43
CA TYR A 85 -5.50 -4.83 -3.66
C TYR A 85 -4.85 -4.26 -4.91
N LEU A 86 -4.61 -2.95 -4.94
CA LEU A 86 -3.95 -2.27 -6.05
C LEU A 86 -2.56 -2.85 -6.30
N PHE A 87 -1.74 -2.96 -5.25
CA PHE A 87 -0.37 -3.44 -5.42
C PHE A 87 -0.32 -4.92 -5.83
N SER A 88 -1.09 -5.76 -5.15
CA SER A 88 -1.16 -7.19 -5.43
C SER A 88 -1.66 -7.47 -6.84
N MET A 89 -2.83 -6.93 -7.20
CA MET A 89 -3.47 -7.24 -8.48
C MET A 89 -2.92 -6.40 -9.64
N CYS A 90 -2.87 -5.07 -9.48
CA CYS A 90 -2.52 -4.21 -10.62
C CYS A 90 -1.00 -4.14 -10.86
N ILE A 91 -0.18 -4.27 -9.82
CA ILE A 91 1.27 -4.22 -9.99
C ILE A 91 1.86 -5.64 -10.11
N LEU A 92 1.65 -6.50 -9.10
CA LEU A 92 2.32 -7.80 -9.10
C LEU A 92 1.71 -8.78 -10.12
N GLU A 93 0.38 -8.92 -10.17
CA GLU A 93 -0.23 -9.84 -11.13
C GLU A 93 -0.22 -9.26 -12.55
N GLU A 94 -0.72 -8.04 -12.75
CA GLU A 94 -0.87 -7.43 -14.08
C GLU A 94 0.47 -7.06 -14.72
N MET A 95 1.36 -6.40 -13.95
CA MET A 95 2.59 -5.81 -14.47
C MET A 95 3.82 -6.69 -14.29
N GLN A 96 3.85 -7.55 -13.28
CA GLN A 96 4.99 -8.42 -12.98
C GLN A 96 4.69 -9.91 -13.18
N TRP A 97 3.43 -10.26 -13.50
CA TRP A 97 2.94 -11.62 -13.74
C TRP A 97 3.20 -12.59 -12.58
N LYS A 98 3.26 -12.04 -11.37
CA LYS A 98 3.39 -12.81 -10.13
C LYS A 98 2.03 -13.37 -9.71
N ARG A 99 2.03 -14.54 -9.11
CA ARG A 99 0.81 -15.11 -8.52
C ARG A 99 0.68 -14.60 -7.11
N THR A 100 -0.44 -13.96 -6.81
CA THR A 100 -0.69 -13.44 -5.48
C THR A 100 -2.05 -13.86 -4.95
N LYS A 101 -2.22 -13.78 -3.64
CA LYS A 101 -3.52 -13.83 -2.97
C LYS A 101 -3.64 -12.62 -2.09
N SER A 102 -4.50 -11.69 -2.48
CA SER A 102 -4.86 -10.57 -1.61
C SER A 102 -6.17 -10.85 -0.86
N VAL A 103 -6.22 -10.47 0.42
CA VAL A 103 -7.41 -10.58 1.25
C VAL A 103 -7.38 -9.53 2.36
N SER A 104 -8.55 -9.06 2.79
CA SER A 104 -8.61 -8.15 3.93
C SER A 104 -8.26 -8.89 5.24
N SER A 105 -7.71 -8.16 6.22
CA SER A 105 -7.39 -8.73 7.53
C SER A 105 -8.62 -9.30 8.24
N ALA A 106 -9.80 -8.76 7.97
CA ALA A 106 -11.06 -9.26 8.52
C ALA A 106 -11.42 -10.64 7.94
N GLU A 107 -11.23 -10.83 6.63
CA GLU A 107 -11.59 -12.06 5.91
C GLU A 107 -10.51 -13.14 5.96
N PHE A 108 -9.28 -12.79 6.28
CA PHE A 108 -8.16 -13.73 6.33
C PHE A 108 -8.50 -15.00 7.11
N PHE A 109 -9.14 -14.85 8.27
CA PHE A 109 -9.53 -15.96 9.16
C PHE A 109 -10.77 -16.76 8.73
N HIS A 110 -11.39 -16.41 7.59
CA HIS A 110 -12.53 -17.14 7.03
C HIS A 110 -12.14 -18.20 5.97
N GLY A 111 -10.87 -18.58 5.93
CA GLY A 111 -10.38 -19.65 5.05
C GLY A 111 -9.02 -19.38 4.45
N THR A 112 -8.65 -18.12 4.15
CA THR A 112 -7.37 -17.81 3.51
C THR A 112 -6.16 -18.17 4.37
N LEU A 113 -6.29 -18.18 5.69
CA LEU A 113 -5.26 -18.62 6.64
C LEU A 113 -4.76 -20.06 6.34
N GLU A 114 -5.61 -20.93 5.77
CA GLU A 114 -5.24 -22.31 5.43
C GLU A 114 -4.26 -22.41 4.24
N LEU A 115 -4.05 -21.31 3.50
CA LEU A 115 -3.08 -21.23 2.42
C LEU A 115 -1.70 -20.76 2.90
N LEU A 116 -1.58 -20.36 4.17
CA LEU A 116 -0.32 -19.90 4.72
C LEU A 116 0.48 -21.10 5.20
N GLU A 117 1.62 -21.31 4.58
CA GLU A 117 2.59 -22.34 4.93
C GLU A 117 3.92 -21.69 5.36
N LYS A 118 4.83 -22.51 5.89
CA LYS A 118 6.11 -22.04 6.43
C LYS A 118 6.93 -21.21 5.45
N GLU A 119 6.97 -21.62 4.19
CA GLU A 119 7.78 -20.99 3.14
C GLU A 119 7.00 -19.94 2.32
N VAL A 120 5.72 -19.70 2.63
CA VAL A 120 4.90 -18.74 1.91
C VAL A 120 5.13 -17.32 2.43
N PRO A 121 5.62 -16.38 1.61
CA PRO A 121 5.75 -14.99 2.02
C PRO A 121 4.38 -14.35 2.27
N LEU A 122 4.23 -13.77 3.46
CA LEU A 122 3.07 -12.97 3.82
C LEU A 122 3.48 -11.52 4.03
N PHE A 123 2.91 -10.63 3.23
CA PHE A 123 3.06 -9.18 3.34
C PHE A 123 1.84 -8.62 4.04
N LEU A 124 2.05 -8.07 5.22
CA LEU A 124 1.00 -7.43 6.00
C LEU A 124 1.17 -5.92 5.97
N VAL A 125 0.19 -5.21 5.44
CA VAL A 125 0.12 -3.76 5.45
C VAL A 125 -0.81 -3.33 6.58
N LYS A 126 -0.25 -2.74 7.62
CA LYS A 126 -1.02 -2.35 8.82
C LYS A 126 -1.66 -0.98 8.64
N GLY A 127 -2.89 -0.82 9.09
CA GLY A 127 -3.56 0.46 9.18
C GLY A 127 -3.22 1.25 10.45
N GLU A 128 -3.58 2.52 10.48
CA GLU A 128 -3.48 3.38 11.65
C GLU A 128 -4.84 3.62 12.33
N GLY A 129 -5.93 3.23 11.66
CA GLY A 129 -7.30 3.45 12.10
C GLY A 129 -7.82 2.41 13.11
N ARG A 130 -9.14 2.42 13.27
CA ARG A 130 -9.84 1.59 14.28
C ARG A 130 -9.69 0.09 14.05
N CYS A 131 -9.45 -0.33 12.81
CA CYS A 131 -9.35 -1.75 12.45
C CYS A 131 -7.94 -2.33 12.59
N ARG A 132 -6.95 -1.55 13.02
CA ARG A 132 -5.56 -1.99 13.23
C ARG A 132 -5.44 -3.27 14.07
N ALA A 133 -6.31 -3.46 15.06
CA ALA A 133 -6.32 -4.68 15.88
C ALA A 133 -6.55 -5.97 15.08
N LEU A 134 -7.20 -5.88 13.90
CA LEU A 134 -7.35 -7.02 12.98
C LEU A 134 -6.02 -7.33 12.28
N ASP A 135 -5.28 -6.30 11.87
CA ASP A 135 -3.95 -6.46 11.27
C ASP A 135 -2.98 -7.08 12.28
N GLU A 136 -2.99 -6.61 13.52
CA GLU A 136 -2.19 -7.16 14.61
C GLU A 136 -2.55 -8.62 14.95
N ARG A 137 -3.82 -9.01 14.74
CA ARG A 137 -4.23 -10.40 14.86
C ARG A 137 -3.62 -11.27 13.77
N VAL A 138 -3.58 -10.77 12.53
CA VAL A 138 -2.91 -11.46 11.41
C VAL A 138 -1.42 -11.60 11.69
N GLU A 139 -0.77 -10.53 12.13
CA GLU A 139 0.66 -10.53 12.48
C GLU A 139 1.00 -11.63 13.49
N ARG A 140 0.30 -11.65 14.66
CA ARG A 140 0.51 -12.65 15.70
C ARG A 140 0.23 -14.09 15.24
N PHE A 141 -0.64 -14.28 14.27
CA PHE A 141 -0.87 -15.60 13.67
C PHE A 141 0.27 -15.97 12.71
N ALA A 142 0.61 -15.07 11.79
CA ALA A 142 1.62 -15.30 10.77
C ALA A 142 3.01 -15.57 11.35
N GLU A 143 3.40 -14.87 12.43
CA GLU A 143 4.66 -15.10 13.17
C GLU A 143 4.86 -16.54 13.66
N LYS A 144 3.76 -17.31 13.81
CA LYS A 144 3.81 -18.71 14.26
C LYS A 144 3.87 -19.70 13.11
N ILE A 145 3.55 -19.26 11.89
CA ILE A 145 3.35 -20.16 10.76
C ILE A 145 4.43 -20.00 9.70
N THR A 146 4.71 -18.74 9.27
CA THR A 146 5.68 -18.50 8.20
C THR A 146 6.98 -17.87 8.72
N ASP A 147 8.10 -18.29 8.11
CA ASP A 147 9.41 -17.65 8.32
C ASP A 147 9.59 -16.38 7.47
N HIS A 148 8.61 -16.03 6.63
CA HIS A 148 8.67 -14.99 5.63
C HIS A 148 7.59 -13.90 5.82
N LEU A 149 7.44 -13.43 7.06
CA LEU A 149 6.54 -12.32 7.37
C LEU A 149 7.21 -10.97 7.08
N VAL A 150 6.58 -10.16 6.23
CA VAL A 150 6.98 -8.77 5.96
C VAL A 150 5.85 -7.83 6.41
N VAL A 151 6.10 -7.05 7.44
CA VAL A 151 5.13 -6.06 7.95
C VAL A 151 5.49 -4.69 7.40
N ILE A 152 4.55 -4.02 6.76
CA ILE A 152 4.66 -2.63 6.29
C ILE A 152 3.71 -1.79 7.15
N ASP A 153 4.28 -0.95 8.00
CA ASP A 153 3.53 -0.13 8.95
C ASP A 153 3.76 1.37 8.64
N PRO A 154 2.73 2.14 8.25
CA PRO A 154 2.88 3.57 8.00
C PRO A 154 3.32 4.35 9.23
N ARG A 155 3.15 3.81 10.45
CA ARG A 155 3.64 4.44 11.68
C ARG A 155 5.17 4.51 11.77
N ASP A 156 5.89 3.70 11.01
CA ASP A 156 7.35 3.76 10.92
C ASP A 156 7.84 5.03 10.20
N TYR A 157 6.92 5.76 9.54
CA TYR A 157 7.23 6.96 8.76
C TYR A 157 6.61 8.19 9.41
N PRO A 158 7.42 9.10 9.97
CA PRO A 158 6.90 10.32 10.58
C PRO A 158 6.24 11.22 9.54
N LEU A 159 5.09 11.77 9.91
CA LEU A 159 4.39 12.80 9.14
C LEU A 159 4.54 14.14 9.89
N ASN A 160 5.66 14.81 9.64
CA ASN A 160 6.03 16.03 10.36
C ASN A 160 5.01 17.15 10.12
N GLY A 161 4.51 17.75 11.20
CA GLY A 161 3.52 18.83 11.17
C GLY A 161 2.08 18.36 10.90
N ILE A 162 1.84 17.05 10.83
CA ILE A 162 0.51 16.46 10.68
C ILE A 162 0.07 15.86 12.03
N ASP A 163 -1.10 16.26 12.49
CA ASP A 163 -1.69 15.77 13.73
C ASP A 163 -2.00 14.26 13.66
N ASP A 164 -1.80 13.57 14.76
CA ASP A 164 -2.10 12.14 14.89
C ASP A 164 -3.57 11.82 14.57
N ALA A 165 -4.49 12.75 14.83
CA ALA A 165 -5.89 12.61 14.51
C ALA A 165 -6.17 12.44 13.00
N PHE A 166 -5.27 12.90 12.14
CA PHE A 166 -5.41 12.87 10.68
C PHE A 166 -4.54 11.80 10.01
N ARG A 167 -3.59 11.20 10.75
CA ARG A 167 -2.65 10.23 10.19
C ARG A 167 -3.35 9.07 9.49
N TRP A 168 -4.36 8.47 10.13
CA TRP A 168 -5.09 7.33 9.56
C TRP A 168 -5.77 7.64 8.23
N ILE A 169 -6.15 8.91 7.98
CA ILE A 169 -6.71 9.37 6.71
C ILE A 169 -5.61 9.40 5.63
N MET A 170 -4.41 9.80 6.00
CA MET A 170 -3.27 9.97 5.08
C MET A 170 -2.44 8.69 4.91
N ALA A 171 -2.58 7.73 5.80
CA ALA A 171 -1.84 6.48 5.79
C ALA A 171 -1.96 5.67 4.48
N PRO A 172 -3.13 5.58 3.80
CA PRO A 172 -3.19 4.93 2.48
C PRO A 172 -2.28 5.60 1.45
N CYS A 173 -2.19 6.93 1.44
CA CYS A 173 -1.31 7.66 0.54
C CYS A 173 0.18 7.37 0.83
N VAL A 174 0.55 7.30 2.12
CA VAL A 174 1.90 6.87 2.51
C VAL A 174 2.20 5.48 1.95
N VAL A 175 1.33 4.51 2.21
CA VAL A 175 1.51 3.12 1.76
C VAL A 175 1.56 3.03 0.24
N SER A 176 0.69 3.74 -0.48
CA SER A 176 0.72 3.80 -1.94
C SER A 176 2.10 4.25 -2.45
N THR A 177 2.65 5.31 -1.85
CA THR A 177 3.98 5.82 -2.20
C THR A 177 5.09 4.79 -1.94
N LEU A 178 5.01 4.05 -0.83
CA LEU A 178 5.98 2.99 -0.53
C LEU A 178 5.89 1.83 -1.52
N LEU A 179 4.69 1.36 -1.80
CA LEU A 179 4.48 0.18 -2.62
C LEU A 179 4.62 0.49 -4.12
N VAL A 180 3.83 1.45 -4.62
CA VAL A 180 3.73 1.72 -6.07
C VAL A 180 4.95 2.45 -6.59
N ASP A 181 5.45 3.45 -5.85
CA ASP A 181 6.59 4.25 -6.32
C ASP A 181 7.95 3.59 -6.03
N ARG A 182 8.06 2.78 -4.96
CA ARG A 182 9.37 2.23 -4.59
C ARG A 182 9.44 0.72 -4.74
N LEU A 183 8.58 -0.04 -4.08
CA LEU A 183 8.66 -1.49 -4.12
C LEU A 183 8.45 -2.04 -5.54
N ALA A 184 7.52 -1.47 -6.31
CA ALA A 184 7.30 -1.86 -7.70
C ALA A 184 8.55 -1.67 -8.57
N ALA A 185 9.25 -0.54 -8.40
CA ALA A 185 10.48 -0.26 -9.16
C ALA A 185 11.61 -1.25 -8.83
N HIS A 186 11.72 -1.67 -7.56
CA HIS A 186 12.70 -2.69 -7.18
C HIS A 186 12.32 -4.09 -7.70
N PHE A 187 11.03 -4.45 -7.69
CA PHE A 187 10.58 -5.68 -8.35
C PHE A 187 10.92 -5.68 -9.85
N GLU A 188 10.64 -4.57 -10.57
CA GLU A 188 11.04 -4.40 -11.97
C GLU A 188 12.54 -4.61 -12.17
N HIS A 189 13.35 -4.00 -11.30
CA HIS A 189 14.81 -4.13 -11.36
C HIS A 189 15.28 -5.58 -11.23
N TYR A 190 14.83 -6.30 -10.21
CA TYR A 190 15.29 -7.65 -9.93
C TYR A 190 14.71 -8.71 -10.88
N THR A 191 13.47 -8.53 -11.35
CA THR A 191 12.86 -9.45 -12.33
C THR A 191 13.34 -9.18 -13.76
N GLY A 192 13.86 -7.97 -14.04
CA GLY A 192 14.13 -7.51 -15.39
C GLY A 192 12.88 -7.37 -16.25
N HIS A 193 11.69 -7.41 -15.64
CA HIS A 193 10.41 -7.34 -16.33
C HIS A 193 9.81 -5.93 -16.24
N ASP A 194 9.80 -5.21 -17.36
CA ASP A 194 9.31 -3.83 -17.46
C ASP A 194 7.82 -3.77 -17.04
N LEU A 195 7.52 -2.87 -16.09
CA LEU A 195 6.18 -2.60 -15.58
C LEU A 195 5.17 -2.15 -16.66
N ASN A 196 5.61 -1.76 -17.84
CA ASN A 196 4.73 -1.37 -18.96
C ASN A 196 4.30 -2.55 -19.83
N ILE A 197 4.91 -3.71 -19.71
CA ILE A 197 4.58 -4.89 -20.52
C ILE A 197 3.31 -5.52 -19.99
N ARG A 198 2.41 -5.89 -20.91
CA ARG A 198 1.18 -6.60 -20.63
C ARG A 198 1.11 -7.86 -21.51
N ARG A 199 0.63 -8.99 -20.93
CA ARG A 199 0.46 -10.24 -21.67
C ARG A 199 -0.80 -10.22 -22.53
N TYR A 200 -1.89 -9.70 -21.99
CA TYR A 200 -3.21 -9.75 -22.63
C TYR A 200 -3.91 -8.39 -22.66
N TYR A 201 -3.76 -7.59 -21.59
CA TYR A 201 -4.45 -6.32 -21.43
C TYR A 201 -4.18 -5.38 -22.62
N ARG A 202 -5.24 -5.03 -23.36
CA ARG A 202 -5.21 -4.21 -24.59
C ARG A 202 -4.31 -4.76 -25.70
N GLN A 203 -4.04 -6.08 -25.74
CA GLN A 203 -3.27 -6.71 -26.80
C GLN A 203 -4.19 -7.29 -27.90
N PHE A 204 -5.44 -7.55 -27.60
CA PHE A 204 -6.47 -8.05 -28.52
C PHE A 204 -7.86 -7.70 -27.97
N ASP A 205 -8.91 -7.83 -28.82
CA ASP A 205 -10.31 -7.65 -28.44
C ASP A 205 -10.81 -8.88 -27.66
N TYR A 206 -11.52 -8.66 -26.53
CA TYR A 206 -12.12 -9.70 -25.69
C TYR A 206 -13.44 -9.24 -25.05
#